data_2d2f12b23037d383d9a21816950b3c99
#
_entry.id   2d2f12b23037d383d9a21816950b3c99
#
_cell.length_a   1.000
_cell.length_b   1.000
_cell.length_c   1.000
_cell.angle_alpha   90.00
_cell.angle_beta   90.00
_cell.angle_gamma   90.00
#
_symmetry.space_group_name_H-M   'P 1'
#
loop_
_entity.id
_entity.type
_entity.pdbx_description
1 polymer ?
#
loop_
_entity_poly.entity_id
_entity_poly.type
_entity_poly.pdbx_seq_one_letter_code
_entity_poly.pdbx_strand_id
1 'polypeptide(L)'
;MKQNWMEQCMEALARAVEHDPNDHLVHFYLALTYALCRQVNQALVEVQTALRSRSEHLSSLILLALLLSTSAASPTDDDDECGGSEERHGALLLIEATLEEYPHNFDLLYVKALLEEQFHGGEAALVTAKEMLALWKHLYEDSSPGDTNASGVNKNNLDARSLALSGASAHPLSNDMADRESIST
;
A
#
# COMPACT_ATOMS: atom_id res chain seq x y z
N MET A 1 10.92 -15.71 -17.80
CA MET A 1 9.99 -16.34 -16.82
C MET A 1 9.07 -15.35 -16.10
N LYS A 2 9.55 -14.20 -15.56
CA LYS A 2 8.67 -13.21 -14.88
C LYS A 2 7.59 -12.59 -15.78
N GLN A 3 7.90 -12.33 -17.04
CA GLN A 3 6.97 -11.72 -18.00
C GLN A 3 5.73 -12.58 -18.27
N ASN A 4 5.90 -13.90 -18.35
CA ASN A 4 4.80 -14.83 -18.59
C ASN A 4 3.77 -14.85 -17.41
N TRP A 5 4.23 -14.68 -16.17
CA TRP A 5 3.32 -14.62 -15.01
C TRP A 5 2.46 -13.36 -15.00
N MET A 6 3.03 -12.22 -15.39
CA MET A 6 2.29 -10.96 -15.46
C MET A 6 1.21 -10.98 -16.54
N GLU A 7 1.53 -11.52 -17.71
CA GLU A 7 0.55 -11.70 -18.81
C GLU A 7 -0.58 -12.63 -18.40
N GLN A 8 -0.26 -13.76 -17.76
CA GLN A 8 -1.27 -14.69 -17.26
C GLN A 8 -2.14 -14.06 -16.15
N CYS A 9 -1.54 -13.25 -15.30
CA CYS A 9 -2.27 -12.52 -14.25
C CYS A 9 -3.25 -11.50 -14.88
N MET A 10 -2.78 -10.71 -15.84
CA MET A 10 -3.63 -9.74 -16.56
C MET A 10 -4.78 -10.43 -17.29
N GLU A 11 -4.51 -11.55 -17.96
CA GLU A 11 -5.56 -12.31 -18.67
C GLU A 11 -6.61 -12.90 -17.68
N ALA A 12 -6.16 -13.40 -16.54
CA ALA A 12 -7.06 -13.92 -15.50
C ALA A 12 -7.93 -12.81 -14.90
N LEU A 13 -7.32 -11.64 -14.62
CA LEU A 13 -8.04 -10.48 -14.10
C LEU A 13 -9.01 -9.89 -15.14
N ALA A 14 -8.61 -9.82 -16.42
CA ALA A 14 -9.50 -9.38 -17.50
C ALA A 14 -10.75 -10.27 -17.61
N ARG A 15 -10.58 -11.59 -17.51
CA ARG A 15 -11.73 -12.52 -17.47
C ARG A 15 -12.59 -12.32 -16.20
N ALA A 16 -11.98 -11.98 -15.07
CA ALA A 16 -12.73 -11.68 -13.86
C ALA A 16 -13.59 -10.41 -14.01
N VAL A 17 -13.08 -9.37 -14.68
CA VAL A 17 -13.85 -8.15 -15.03
C VAL A 17 -15.04 -8.47 -15.93
N GLU A 18 -14.90 -9.42 -16.87
CA GLU A 18 -16.03 -9.85 -17.72
C GLU A 18 -17.16 -10.51 -16.91
N HIS A 19 -16.83 -11.18 -15.80
CA HIS A 19 -17.81 -11.81 -14.91
C HIS A 19 -18.48 -10.82 -13.96
N ASP A 20 -17.69 -9.91 -13.37
CA ASP A 20 -18.19 -8.85 -12.49
C ASP A 20 -17.49 -7.52 -12.79
N PRO A 21 -18.09 -6.69 -13.68
CA PRO A 21 -17.52 -5.40 -14.07
C PRO A 21 -17.51 -4.34 -12.96
N ASN A 22 -18.16 -4.59 -11.83
CA ASN A 22 -18.25 -3.63 -10.72
C ASN A 22 -17.43 -4.06 -9.50
N ASP A 23 -16.72 -5.17 -9.57
CA ASP A 23 -15.84 -5.58 -8.46
C ASP A 23 -14.61 -4.67 -8.38
N HIS A 24 -14.60 -3.81 -7.36
CA HIS A 24 -13.52 -2.87 -7.10
C HIS A 24 -12.16 -3.57 -6.84
N LEU A 25 -12.17 -4.79 -6.28
CA LEU A 25 -10.93 -5.53 -6.00
C LEU A 25 -10.28 -6.03 -7.29
N VAL A 26 -11.07 -6.52 -8.24
CA VAL A 26 -10.57 -6.97 -9.54
C VAL A 26 -9.92 -5.80 -10.27
N HIS A 27 -10.58 -4.64 -10.32
CA HIS A 27 -10.03 -3.43 -10.91
C HIS A 27 -8.78 -2.93 -10.17
N PHE A 28 -8.76 -2.99 -8.85
CA PHE A 28 -7.58 -2.64 -8.07
C PHE A 28 -6.38 -3.55 -8.40
N TYR A 29 -6.55 -4.88 -8.44
CA TYR A 29 -5.47 -5.79 -8.77
C TYR A 29 -5.02 -5.66 -10.23
N LEU A 30 -5.93 -5.35 -11.13
CA LEU A 30 -5.59 -5.07 -12.54
C LEU A 30 -4.77 -3.78 -12.64
N ALA A 31 -5.17 -2.71 -11.94
CA ALA A 31 -4.41 -1.48 -11.85
C ALA A 31 -3.00 -1.71 -11.29
N LEU A 32 -2.89 -2.48 -10.21
CA LEU A 32 -1.61 -2.84 -9.60
C LEU A 32 -0.72 -3.62 -10.58
N THR A 33 -1.30 -4.55 -11.35
CA THR A 33 -0.55 -5.33 -12.35
C THR A 33 -0.07 -4.44 -13.49
N TYR A 34 -0.90 -3.50 -13.98
CA TYR A 34 -0.48 -2.51 -14.96
C TYR A 34 0.63 -1.59 -14.44
N ALA A 35 0.52 -1.13 -13.18
CA ALA A 35 1.55 -0.32 -12.54
C ALA A 35 2.90 -1.06 -12.47
N LEU A 36 2.90 -2.34 -12.09
CA LEU A 36 4.10 -3.19 -12.07
C LEU A 36 4.70 -3.41 -13.48
N CYS A 37 3.86 -3.38 -14.52
CA CYS A 37 4.28 -3.42 -15.91
C CYS A 37 4.70 -2.04 -16.46
N ARG A 38 4.71 -0.99 -15.64
CA ARG A 38 4.97 0.41 -16.01
C ARG A 38 3.98 0.98 -17.03
N GLN A 39 2.79 0.45 -17.09
CA GLN A 39 1.69 0.93 -17.93
C GLN A 39 0.82 1.90 -17.13
N VAL A 40 1.38 3.07 -16.79
CA VAL A 40 0.79 4.04 -15.85
C VAL A 40 -0.60 4.50 -16.30
N ASN A 41 -0.79 4.81 -17.58
CA ASN A 41 -2.09 5.30 -18.08
C ASN A 41 -3.20 4.25 -17.93
N GLN A 42 -2.91 2.97 -18.18
CA GLN A 42 -3.86 1.89 -18.00
C GLN A 42 -4.15 1.65 -16.51
N ALA A 43 -3.10 1.70 -15.68
CA ALA A 43 -3.26 1.61 -14.23
C ALA A 43 -4.16 2.72 -13.66
N LEU A 44 -4.03 3.96 -14.15
CA LEU A 44 -4.87 5.08 -13.74
C LEU A 44 -6.35 4.86 -14.09
N VAL A 45 -6.66 4.34 -15.26
CA VAL A 45 -8.04 4.04 -15.65
C VAL A 45 -8.66 3.00 -14.74
N GLU A 46 -7.93 1.93 -14.46
CA GLU A 46 -8.43 0.82 -13.64
C GLU A 46 -8.58 1.22 -12.16
N VAL A 47 -7.63 1.97 -11.60
CA VAL A 47 -7.75 2.42 -10.21
C VAL A 47 -8.89 3.41 -10.02
N GLN A 48 -9.14 4.29 -11.00
CA GLN A 48 -10.29 5.17 -10.98
C GLN A 48 -11.62 4.40 -11.07
N THR A 49 -11.66 3.32 -11.85
CA THR A 49 -12.83 2.45 -11.94
C THR A 49 -13.08 1.73 -10.61
N ALA A 50 -12.02 1.23 -9.95
CA ALA A 50 -12.13 0.67 -8.61
C ALA A 50 -12.70 1.68 -7.60
N LEU A 51 -12.23 2.94 -7.64
CA LEU A 51 -12.70 4.00 -6.75
C LEU A 51 -14.12 4.49 -7.06
N ARG A 52 -14.58 4.40 -8.32
CA ARG A 52 -15.99 4.65 -8.65
C ARG A 52 -16.92 3.61 -8.04
N SER A 53 -16.48 2.36 -7.98
CA SER A 53 -17.26 1.27 -7.35
C SER A 53 -17.20 1.35 -5.83
N ARG A 54 -16.03 1.74 -5.27
CA ARG A 54 -15.81 1.89 -3.83
C ARG A 54 -14.83 3.02 -3.54
N SER A 55 -15.35 4.20 -3.26
CA SER A 55 -14.57 5.42 -3.02
C SER A 55 -13.65 5.37 -1.80
N GLU A 56 -14.04 4.60 -0.78
CA GLU A 56 -13.30 4.46 0.49
C GLU A 56 -12.25 3.34 0.48
N HIS A 57 -11.93 2.75 -0.69
CA HIS A 57 -10.96 1.68 -0.76
C HIS A 57 -9.54 2.23 -0.63
N LEU A 58 -9.00 2.16 0.60
CA LEU A 58 -7.74 2.77 0.99
C LEU A 58 -6.56 2.38 0.10
N SER A 59 -6.44 1.10 -0.25
CA SER A 59 -5.35 0.63 -1.13
C SER A 59 -5.44 1.23 -2.54
N SER A 60 -6.65 1.50 -3.05
CA SER A 60 -6.83 2.18 -4.34
C SER A 60 -6.48 3.67 -4.24
N LEU A 61 -6.78 4.34 -3.13
CA LEU A 61 -6.38 5.74 -2.90
C LEU A 61 -4.86 5.87 -2.84
N ILE A 62 -4.20 4.97 -2.11
CA ILE A 62 -2.72 4.92 -2.05
C ILE A 62 -2.13 4.66 -3.45
N LEU A 63 -2.66 3.69 -4.17
CA LEU A 63 -2.17 3.38 -5.53
C LEU A 63 -2.36 4.56 -6.47
N LEU A 64 -3.50 5.26 -6.40
CA LEU A 64 -3.76 6.46 -7.20
C LEU A 64 -2.74 7.56 -6.89
N ALA A 65 -2.46 7.85 -5.62
CA ALA A 65 -1.46 8.84 -5.23
C ALA A 65 -0.05 8.50 -5.75
N LEU A 66 0.35 7.23 -5.67
CA LEU A 66 1.63 6.77 -6.20
C LEU A 66 1.69 6.87 -7.73
N LEU A 67 0.61 6.55 -8.44
CA LEU A 67 0.54 6.68 -9.90
C LEU A 67 0.63 8.15 -10.35
N LEU A 68 -0.07 9.06 -9.66
CA LEU A 68 0.01 10.50 -9.92
C LEU A 68 1.43 11.03 -9.69
N SER A 69 2.12 10.55 -8.65
CA SER A 69 3.51 10.95 -8.38
C SER A 69 4.48 10.48 -9.46
N THR A 70 4.25 9.31 -10.05
CA THR A 70 5.10 8.78 -11.12
C THR A 70 4.81 9.40 -12.48
N SER A 71 3.56 9.76 -12.78
CA SER A 71 3.17 10.50 -13.97
C SER A 71 3.86 11.86 -14.02
N ALA A 72 3.85 12.57 -12.91
CA ALA A 72 4.50 13.86 -12.74
C ALA A 72 6.04 13.84 -12.88
N ALA A 73 6.67 12.67 -12.74
CA ALA A 73 8.12 12.49 -12.86
C ALA A 73 8.58 12.15 -14.29
N SER A 74 7.65 11.82 -15.20
CA SER A 74 7.97 11.53 -16.60
C SER A 74 8.22 12.85 -17.34
N PRO A 75 9.44 13.10 -17.88
CA PRO A 75 9.67 14.23 -18.75
C PRO A 75 8.85 14.01 -20.04
N THR A 76 7.73 14.70 -20.16
CA THR A 76 7.11 14.88 -21.47
C THR A 76 7.95 15.89 -22.23
N ASP A 77 8.35 15.55 -23.45
CA ASP A 77 9.19 16.38 -24.34
C ASP A 77 8.53 17.72 -24.74
N ASP A 78 7.36 18.00 -24.25
CA ASP A 78 6.65 19.27 -24.41
C ASP A 78 6.91 20.14 -23.18
N ASP A 79 7.52 21.30 -23.39
CA ASP A 79 7.98 22.33 -22.45
C ASP A 79 6.90 22.92 -21.50
N ASP A 80 5.90 22.17 -21.09
CA ASP A 80 4.92 22.55 -20.09
C ASP A 80 5.38 22.18 -18.67
N GLU A 81 6.27 22.97 -18.09
CA GLU A 81 6.67 22.89 -16.67
C GLU A 81 5.48 22.96 -15.70
N CYS A 82 4.30 23.34 -16.17
CA CYS A 82 3.11 23.55 -15.33
C CYS A 82 2.39 22.25 -14.95
N GLY A 83 2.29 21.26 -15.85
CA GLY A 83 1.50 20.03 -15.64
C GLY A 83 2.04 19.13 -14.52
N GLY A 84 3.34 18.92 -14.48
CA GLY A 84 3.95 18.04 -13.47
C GLY A 84 3.87 18.56 -12.03
N SER A 85 3.74 19.87 -11.84
CA SER A 85 3.58 20.48 -10.52
C SER A 85 2.17 20.26 -9.95
N GLU A 86 1.14 20.33 -10.78
CA GLU A 86 -0.25 20.12 -10.35
C GLU A 86 -0.51 18.66 -9.96
N GLU A 87 0.03 17.70 -10.71
CA GLU A 87 -0.11 16.27 -10.40
C GLU A 87 0.60 15.89 -9.09
N ARG A 88 1.79 16.44 -8.85
CA ARG A 88 2.52 16.26 -7.57
C ARG A 88 1.73 16.81 -6.39
N HIS A 89 1.21 18.00 -6.55
CA HIS A 89 0.37 18.62 -5.52
C HIS A 89 -0.90 17.81 -5.29
N GLY A 90 -1.54 17.32 -6.36
CA GLY A 90 -2.71 16.46 -6.30
C GLY A 90 -2.47 15.16 -5.56
N ALA A 91 -1.31 14.52 -5.74
CA ALA A 91 -0.94 13.29 -5.03
C ALA A 91 -0.82 13.53 -3.51
N LEU A 92 -0.17 14.61 -3.08
CA LEU A 92 -0.05 14.96 -1.66
C LEU A 92 -1.39 15.34 -1.05
N LEU A 93 -2.19 16.18 -1.72
CA LEU A 93 -3.53 16.55 -1.26
C LEU A 93 -4.44 15.34 -1.07
N LEU A 94 -4.36 14.36 -1.98
CA LEU A 94 -5.12 13.11 -1.86
C LEU A 94 -4.75 12.34 -0.59
N ILE A 95 -3.45 12.21 -0.31
CA ILE A 95 -2.98 11.51 0.91
C ILE A 95 -3.33 12.30 2.17
N GLU A 96 -3.21 13.62 2.16
CA GLU A 96 -3.57 14.47 3.30
C GLU A 96 -5.07 14.40 3.61
N ALA A 97 -5.93 14.51 2.59
CA ALA A 97 -7.37 14.35 2.76
C ALA A 97 -7.74 12.94 3.28
N THR A 98 -7.04 11.91 2.80
CA THR A 98 -7.26 10.54 3.29
C THR A 98 -6.77 10.37 4.74
N LEU A 99 -5.70 11.06 5.15
CA LEU A 99 -5.21 11.07 6.53
C LEU A 99 -6.15 11.79 7.48
N GLU A 100 -6.94 12.77 7.03
CA GLU A 100 -7.99 13.40 7.85
C GLU A 100 -9.05 12.38 8.28
N GLU A 101 -9.38 11.41 7.40
CA GLU A 101 -10.32 10.33 7.70
C GLU A 101 -9.66 9.19 8.49
N TYR A 102 -8.38 8.89 8.21
CA TYR A 102 -7.63 7.78 8.80
C TYR A 102 -6.31 8.26 9.46
N PRO A 103 -6.34 9.10 10.51
CA PRO A 103 -5.16 9.79 11.04
C PRO A 103 -4.09 8.88 11.64
N HIS A 104 -4.45 7.65 11.99
CA HIS A 104 -3.53 6.68 12.60
C HIS A 104 -3.13 5.55 11.63
N ASN A 105 -3.32 5.76 10.33
CA ASN A 105 -2.93 4.77 9.34
C ASN A 105 -1.44 4.91 9.00
N PHE A 106 -0.68 3.87 9.34
CA PHE A 106 0.77 3.87 9.18
C PHE A 106 1.20 3.85 7.69
N ASP A 107 0.44 3.15 6.84
CA ASP A 107 0.74 3.06 5.41
C ASP A 107 0.57 4.42 4.71
N LEU A 108 -0.47 5.18 5.10
CA LEU A 108 -0.69 6.54 4.59
C LEU A 108 0.42 7.50 5.02
N LEU A 109 0.81 7.48 6.29
CA LEU A 109 1.92 8.28 6.80
C LEU A 109 3.23 7.93 6.08
N TYR A 110 3.47 6.65 5.83
CA TYR A 110 4.64 6.20 5.09
C TYR A 110 4.64 6.74 3.65
N VAL A 111 3.51 6.63 2.95
CA VAL A 111 3.38 7.17 1.58
C VAL A 111 3.51 8.69 1.58
N LYS A 112 2.92 9.39 2.57
CA LYS A 112 3.11 10.83 2.74
C LYS A 112 4.59 11.19 2.85
N ALA A 113 5.33 10.51 3.74
CA ALA A 113 6.77 10.76 3.92
C ALA A 113 7.56 10.52 2.62
N LEU A 114 7.24 9.49 1.84
CA LEU A 114 7.87 9.24 0.54
C LEU A 114 7.61 10.37 -0.47
N LEU A 115 6.36 10.86 -0.54
CA LEU A 115 6.00 11.95 -1.45
C LEU A 115 6.62 13.27 -1.02
N GLU A 116 6.65 13.55 0.29
CA GLU A 116 7.32 14.73 0.84
C GLU A 116 8.83 14.73 0.56
N GLU A 117 9.50 13.57 0.73
CA GLU A 117 10.92 13.43 0.38
C GLU A 117 11.17 13.75 -1.09
N GLN A 118 10.32 13.21 -1.97
CA GLN A 118 10.45 13.38 -3.41
C GLN A 118 10.19 14.81 -3.88
N PHE A 119 9.23 15.53 -3.27
CA PHE A 119 8.74 16.81 -3.77
C PHE A 119 9.25 18.01 -2.97
N HIS A 120 9.38 17.86 -1.66
CA HIS A 120 9.75 18.94 -0.73
C HIS A 120 11.10 18.71 -0.06
N GLY A 121 11.70 17.53 -0.24
CA GLY A 121 13.00 17.18 0.34
C GLY A 121 12.90 16.54 1.72
N GLY A 122 14.05 16.07 2.21
CA GLY A 122 14.13 15.25 3.43
C GLY A 122 13.69 15.93 4.72
N GLU A 123 13.71 17.26 4.82
CA GLU A 123 13.26 17.95 6.04
C GLU A 123 11.76 17.79 6.27
N ALA A 124 10.94 17.89 5.20
CA ALA A 124 9.51 17.67 5.29
C ALA A 124 9.21 16.20 5.70
N ALA A 125 9.82 15.24 5.01
CA ALA A 125 9.68 13.82 5.30
C ALA A 125 10.09 13.46 6.74
N LEU A 126 11.09 14.15 7.33
CA LEU A 126 11.50 13.94 8.73
C LEU A 126 10.40 14.31 9.74
N VAL A 127 9.56 15.28 9.43
CA VAL A 127 8.43 15.65 10.30
C VAL A 127 7.45 14.48 10.34
N THR A 128 7.01 14.00 9.18
CA THR A 128 6.09 12.85 9.08
C THR A 128 6.70 11.56 9.65
N ALA A 129 8.00 11.33 9.45
CA ALA A 129 8.68 10.19 10.08
C ALA A 129 8.69 10.24 11.61
N LYS A 130 8.77 11.44 12.21
CA LYS A 130 8.62 11.62 13.67
C LYS A 130 7.21 11.33 14.14
N GLU A 131 6.19 11.71 13.37
CA GLU A 131 4.79 11.36 13.64
C GLU A 131 4.58 9.86 13.61
N MET A 132 5.12 9.17 12.58
CA MET A 132 5.11 7.71 12.49
C MET A 132 5.76 7.04 13.70
N LEU A 133 6.90 7.55 14.14
CA LEU A 133 7.60 7.02 15.31
C LEU A 133 6.80 7.24 16.60
N ALA A 134 6.17 8.40 16.74
CA ALA A 134 5.30 8.71 17.90
C ALA A 134 4.08 7.79 17.93
N LEU A 135 3.44 7.56 16.77
CA LEU A 135 2.34 6.61 16.62
C LEU A 135 2.78 5.18 16.97
N TRP A 136 3.92 4.75 16.46
CA TRP A 136 4.48 3.43 16.74
C TRP A 136 4.74 3.24 18.25
N LYS A 137 5.34 4.22 18.90
CA LYS A 137 5.56 4.20 20.35
C LYS A 137 4.25 4.08 21.11
N HIS A 138 3.27 4.90 20.78
CA HIS A 138 1.95 4.84 21.42
C HIS A 138 1.28 3.47 21.27
N LEU A 139 1.41 2.84 20.11
CA LEU A 139 0.78 1.54 19.85
C LEU A 139 1.49 0.36 20.53
N TYR A 140 2.81 0.43 20.69
CA TYR A 140 3.63 -0.72 21.09
C TYR A 140 4.31 -0.56 22.46
N GLU A 141 4.69 0.64 22.89
CA GLU A 141 5.32 0.87 24.20
C GLU A 141 4.27 0.94 25.32
N ASP A 142 3.12 1.58 25.08
CA ASP A 142 2.02 1.64 26.06
C ASP A 142 1.30 0.28 26.25
N SER A 143 1.62 -0.71 25.42
CA SER A 143 1.09 -2.08 25.51
C SER A 143 1.93 -3.00 26.40
N SER A 144 2.90 -2.48 27.15
CA SER A 144 3.69 -3.27 28.10
C SER A 144 2.81 -3.78 29.23
N PRO A 145 2.73 -5.10 29.51
CA PRO A 145 1.85 -5.68 30.51
C PRO A 145 2.43 -5.50 31.92
N GLY A 146 2.31 -4.31 32.45
CA GLY A 146 2.91 -3.97 33.74
C GLY A 146 2.21 -2.88 34.55
N ASP A 147 0.86 -2.74 34.43
CA ASP A 147 0.09 -2.09 35.50
C ASP A 147 -1.41 -2.41 35.33
N THR A 148 -1.86 -3.42 36.06
CA THR A 148 -3.26 -3.66 36.33
C THR A 148 -3.76 -2.65 37.33
N ASN A 149 -4.21 -1.48 36.88
CA ASN A 149 -5.27 -0.70 37.53
C ASN A 149 -5.51 0.60 36.75
N ALA A 150 -6.56 0.66 36.00
CA ALA A 150 -7.53 1.75 35.95
C ALA A 150 -8.35 1.72 34.66
N SER A 151 -9.64 1.50 34.86
CA SER A 151 -10.75 2.19 34.21
C SER A 151 -10.84 2.18 32.66
N GLY A 152 -11.69 1.27 32.17
CA GLY A 152 -12.67 1.45 31.11
C GLY A 152 -12.42 2.51 30.01
N VAL A 153 -11.55 2.23 29.06
CA VAL A 153 -11.63 2.86 27.74
C VAL A 153 -11.83 1.76 26.70
N ASN A 154 -12.92 1.93 25.99
CA ASN A 154 -13.46 1.02 24.99
C ASN A 154 -12.42 0.71 23.90
N LYS A 155 -11.83 -0.50 23.94
CA LYS A 155 -10.81 -1.01 22.99
C LYS A 155 -11.38 -1.51 21.67
N ASN A 156 -12.49 -0.97 21.22
CA ASN A 156 -13.16 -1.44 20.02
C ASN A 156 -12.97 -0.45 18.87
N ASN A 157 -11.76 -0.28 18.36
CA ASN A 157 -11.58 0.17 16.97
C ASN A 157 -10.10 0.40 16.60
N LEU A 158 -9.26 -0.55 16.86
CA LEU A 158 -7.96 -0.59 16.21
C LEU A 158 -7.82 -1.98 15.61
N ASP A 159 -8.03 -2.07 14.32
CA ASP A 159 -7.70 -3.26 13.53
C ASP A 159 -6.17 -3.46 13.50
N ALA A 160 -5.60 -3.75 14.68
CA ALA A 160 -4.23 -4.22 14.82
C ALA A 160 -3.97 -5.53 14.07
N ARG A 161 -5.03 -6.18 13.57
CA ARG A 161 -4.97 -7.39 12.74
C ARG A 161 -4.51 -7.11 11.31
N SER A 162 -4.71 -5.88 10.81
CA SER A 162 -4.29 -5.52 9.45
C SER A 162 -2.77 -5.37 9.32
N LEU A 163 -2.10 -4.95 10.40
CA LEU A 163 -0.65 -4.80 10.40
C LEU A 163 0.14 -6.11 10.59
N ALA A 164 -0.50 -7.13 11.17
CA ALA A 164 0.14 -8.42 11.43
C ALA A 164 0.17 -9.37 10.20
N LEU A 165 -0.58 -9.09 9.14
CA LEU A 165 -0.71 -9.96 7.97
C LEU A 165 0.22 -9.57 6.81
N SER A 166 0.93 -8.45 6.90
CA SER A 166 1.84 -8.02 5.82
C SER A 166 3.31 -8.43 6.04
N GLY A 167 3.68 -9.09 7.12
CA GLY A 167 5.09 -9.20 7.46
C GLY A 167 5.61 -10.50 8.07
N ALA A 168 4.93 -11.64 8.02
CA ALA A 168 5.52 -12.87 8.55
C ALA A 168 4.98 -14.15 7.90
N SER A 169 5.36 -14.43 6.67
CA SER A 169 5.43 -15.81 6.18
C SER A 169 6.88 -16.28 6.21
N ALA A 170 7.44 -16.40 7.40
CA ALA A 170 8.62 -17.20 7.64
C ALA A 170 8.15 -18.62 8.01
N HIS A 171 8.08 -19.50 7.03
CA HIS A 171 7.98 -20.93 7.29
C HIS A 171 9.26 -21.38 7.98
N PRO A 172 9.19 -22.04 9.14
CA PRO A 172 10.34 -22.77 9.65
C PRO A 172 10.52 -24.01 8.77
N LEU A 173 11.65 -24.09 8.09
CA LEU A 173 12.15 -25.32 7.48
C LEU A 173 12.32 -26.35 8.61
N SER A 174 11.41 -27.28 8.68
CA SER A 174 11.55 -28.48 9.49
C SER A 174 12.65 -29.33 8.88
N ASN A 175 13.79 -29.32 9.56
CA ASN A 175 14.93 -30.17 9.29
C ASN A 175 14.63 -31.51 9.94
N ASP A 176 14.00 -32.40 9.20
CA ASP A 176 13.83 -33.82 9.62
C ASP A 176 14.66 -34.68 8.68
N MET A 177 15.95 -34.70 8.98
CA MET A 177 16.89 -35.67 8.48
C MET A 177 17.34 -36.52 9.67
N ALA A 178 16.58 -37.54 9.99
CA ALA A 178 16.98 -38.56 10.92
C ALA A 178 16.85 -39.95 10.29
N ASP A 179 18.00 -40.51 10.04
CA ASP A 179 18.37 -41.91 10.18
C ASP A 179 17.39 -43.01 9.69
N ARG A 180 17.78 -43.64 8.62
CA ARG A 180 17.53 -45.03 8.42
C ARG A 180 18.76 -45.73 7.84
N GLU A 181 19.71 -45.99 8.71
CA GLU A 181 20.64 -47.10 8.52
C GLU A 181 20.06 -48.41 9.07
N SER A 182 20.45 -49.43 8.36
CA SER A 182 20.58 -50.85 8.71
C SER A 182 19.32 -51.69 8.83
N ILE A 183 19.27 -52.77 8.07
CA ILE A 183 19.69 -54.16 8.40
C ILE A 183 19.33 -55.00 7.17
N SER A 184 20.27 -55.49 6.42
CA SER A 184 20.85 -56.83 6.49
C SER A 184 19.83 -57.99 6.49
N THR A 185 19.65 -58.68 5.42
CA THR A 185 20.04 -60.10 5.17
C THR A 185 19.71 -60.47 3.75
#